data_26cc7eaa08696bae25f0f98e14362e28
#
_entry.id   26cc7eaa08696bae25f0f98e14362e28
#
_cell.length_a   1.000
_cell.length_b   1.000
_cell.length_c   1.000
_cell.angle_alpha   90.00
_cell.angle_beta   90.00
_cell.angle_gamma   90.00
#
_symmetry.space_group_name_H-M   'P 1'
#
loop_
_entity.id
_entity.type
_entity.pdbx_description
1 polymer ?
#
loop_
_entity_poly.entity_id
_entity_poly.type
_entity_poly.pdbx_seq_one_letter_code
_entity_poly.pdbx_strand_id
1 'polypeptide(L)' 'MATFTVRQGRRYRATVSLGKLERLASNDTIAERLRAAGFSEVTVTGSGAVRIAEALWPNPDATADMPSQIATVTEV' A
#
# COMPACT_ATOMS: atom_id res chain seq x y z
N MET A 1 -3.31 5.07 17.44
CA MET A 1 -3.42 4.53 16.08
C MET A 1 -2.24 5.02 15.26
N ALA A 2 -1.57 4.14 14.52
CA ALA A 2 -0.41 4.54 13.72
C ALA A 2 -0.86 5.34 12.50
N THR A 3 -0.06 6.33 12.14
CA THR A 3 -0.29 7.13 10.94
C THR A 3 0.96 7.08 10.06
N PHE A 4 0.79 7.43 8.80
CA PHE A 4 1.91 7.59 7.88
C PHE A 4 1.69 8.84 7.05
N THR A 5 2.81 9.42 6.58
CA THR A 5 2.78 10.60 5.73
C THR A 5 3.37 10.25 4.38
N VAL A 6 2.69 10.64 3.30
CA VAL A 6 3.20 10.49 1.94
C VAL A 6 3.45 11.87 1.35
N ARG A 7 4.54 12.00 0.60
CA ARG A 7 4.96 13.26 -0.02
C ARG A 7 4.76 13.20 -1.52
N GLN A 8 4.36 14.31 -2.07
CA GLN A 8 4.13 14.42 -3.51
C GLN A 8 5.39 14.09 -4.31
N GLY A 9 5.24 13.24 -5.32
CA GLY A 9 6.33 12.86 -6.21
C GLY A 9 7.25 11.78 -5.68
N ARG A 10 6.99 11.24 -4.49
CA ARG A 10 7.81 10.20 -3.89
C ARG A 10 7.20 8.82 -4.09
N ARG A 11 8.06 7.81 -4.11
CA ARG A 11 7.65 6.42 -4.22
C ARG A 11 7.76 5.75 -2.85
N TYR A 12 6.84 4.83 -2.60
CA TYR A 12 6.77 4.14 -1.32
C TYR A 12 6.68 2.64 -1.54
N ARG A 13 7.28 1.90 -0.63
CA ARG A 13 7.15 0.44 -0.56
C ARG A 13 6.47 0.09 0.75
N ALA A 14 5.44 -0.75 0.68
CA ALA A 14 4.71 -1.20 1.86
C ALA A 14 4.69 -2.72 1.92
N THR A 15 4.82 -3.24 3.14
CA THR A 15 4.57 -4.65 3.40
C THR A 15 3.11 -4.80 3.81
N VAL A 16 2.37 -5.62 3.08
CA VAL A 16 0.95 -5.87 3.32
C VAL A 16 0.82 -7.25 3.95
N SER A 17 0.21 -7.30 5.14
CA SER A 17 -0.02 -8.53 5.87
C SER A 17 -1.51 -8.84 5.84
N LEU A 18 -1.88 -9.99 5.30
CA LEU A 18 -3.27 -10.37 5.06
C LEU A 18 -3.72 -11.46 6.02
N GLY A 19 -4.96 -11.34 6.48
CA GLY A 19 -5.61 -12.38 7.29
C GLY A 19 -6.02 -13.59 6.45
N LYS A 20 -6.61 -14.60 7.11
CA LYS A 20 -6.95 -15.87 6.45
C LYS A 20 -7.86 -15.72 5.22
N LEU A 21 -8.86 -14.86 5.29
CA LEU A 21 -9.74 -14.61 4.16
C LEU A 21 -9.15 -13.63 3.16
N GLU A 22 -8.43 -12.65 3.67
CA GLU A 22 -7.84 -11.60 2.83
C GLU A 22 -6.74 -12.12 1.91
N ARG A 23 -6.05 -13.20 2.31
CA ARG A 23 -4.97 -13.78 1.50
C ARG A 23 -5.46 -14.35 0.17
N LEU A 24 -6.78 -14.51 0.00
CA LEU A 24 -7.38 -14.93 -1.27
C LEU A 24 -7.48 -13.78 -2.27
N ALA A 25 -7.27 -12.54 -1.83
CA ALA A 25 -7.31 -11.39 -2.72
C ALA A 25 -6.16 -11.46 -3.72
N SER A 26 -6.45 -11.09 -4.97
CA SER A 26 -5.44 -11.00 -6.00
C SER A 26 -4.57 -9.75 -5.80
N ASN A 27 -3.38 -9.75 -6.37
CA ASN A 27 -2.53 -8.57 -6.37
C ASN A 27 -3.21 -7.40 -7.09
N ASP A 28 -4.01 -7.68 -8.13
CA ASP A 28 -4.77 -6.65 -8.84
C ASP A 28 -5.79 -5.98 -7.92
N THR A 29 -6.47 -6.74 -7.08
CA THR A 29 -7.43 -6.19 -6.11
C THR A 29 -6.74 -5.25 -5.13
N ILE A 30 -5.57 -5.65 -4.63
CA ILE A 30 -4.79 -4.82 -3.72
C ILE A 30 -4.34 -3.54 -4.43
N ALA A 31 -3.86 -3.67 -5.67
CA ALA A 31 -3.43 -2.52 -6.47
C ALA A 31 -4.59 -1.54 -6.72
N GLU A 32 -5.79 -2.04 -7.00
CA GLU A 32 -6.95 -1.20 -7.20
C GLU A 32 -7.30 -0.38 -5.96
N ARG A 33 -7.18 -0.98 -4.77
CA ARG A 33 -7.41 -0.27 -3.52
C ARG A 33 -6.41 0.87 -3.32
N LEU A 34 -5.15 0.64 -3.67
CA LEU A 34 -4.12 1.68 -3.59
C LEU A 34 -4.39 2.80 -4.59
N ARG A 35 -4.81 2.47 -5.80
CA ARG A 35 -5.19 3.49 -6.80
C ARG A 35 -6.39 4.30 -6.31
N ALA A 36 -7.37 3.66 -5.71
CA ALA A 36 -8.53 4.35 -5.15
C ALA A 36 -8.16 5.29 -4.01
N ALA A 37 -7.08 4.98 -3.29
CA ALA A 37 -6.57 5.84 -2.22
C ALA A 37 -5.76 7.04 -2.74
N GLY A 38 -5.42 7.06 -4.03
CA GLY A 38 -4.71 8.17 -4.67
C GLY A 38 -3.31 7.86 -5.18
N PHE A 39 -2.86 6.62 -5.05
CA PHE A 39 -1.56 6.21 -5.57
C PHE A 39 -1.62 5.92 -7.07
N SER A 40 -0.47 6.07 -7.75
CA SER A 40 -0.31 5.73 -9.15
C SER A 40 0.90 4.83 -9.33
N GLU A 41 1.05 4.26 -10.53
CA GLU A 41 2.15 3.35 -10.86
C GLU A 41 2.29 2.24 -9.82
N VAL A 42 1.15 1.64 -9.46
CA VAL A 42 1.08 0.65 -8.39
C VAL A 42 1.53 -0.71 -8.89
N THR A 43 2.45 -1.34 -8.16
CA THR A 43 2.89 -2.71 -8.39
C THR A 43 2.76 -3.50 -7.10
N VAL A 44 2.08 -4.63 -7.15
CA VAL A 44 1.93 -5.52 -6.01
C VAL A 44 2.47 -6.89 -6.38
N THR A 45 3.35 -7.43 -5.54
CA THR A 45 3.99 -8.73 -5.75
C THR A 45 3.84 -9.61 -4.52
N GLY A 46 4.14 -10.88 -4.69
CA GLY A 46 4.01 -11.87 -3.62
C GLY A 46 2.70 -12.66 -3.69
N SER A 47 2.55 -13.60 -2.78
CA SER A 47 1.36 -14.44 -2.69
C SER A 47 1.12 -14.86 -1.23
N GLY A 48 -0.10 -15.32 -0.94
CA GLY A 48 -0.45 -15.76 0.40
C GLY A 48 -0.65 -14.60 1.36
N ALA A 49 -0.11 -14.72 2.55
CA ALA A 49 -0.39 -13.77 3.64
C ALA A 49 0.43 -12.49 3.59
N VAL A 50 1.54 -12.48 2.86
CA VAL A 50 2.44 -11.32 2.79
C VAL A 50 2.59 -10.86 1.35
N ARG A 51 2.34 -9.59 1.10
CA ARG A 51 2.49 -8.97 -0.22
C ARG A 51 3.36 -7.72 -0.09
N ILE A 52 4.05 -7.38 -1.17
CA ILE A 52 4.86 -6.15 -1.24
C ILE A 52 4.22 -5.24 -2.27
N ALA A 53 3.90 -4.02 -1.87
CA ALA A 53 3.34 -3.02 -2.74
C ALA A 53 4.31 -1.87 -2.91
N GLU A 54 4.47 -1.39 -4.15
CA GLU A 54 5.23 -0.18 -4.45
C GLU A 54 4.35 0.74 -5.27
N ALA A 55 4.39 2.03 -4.97
CA ALA A 55 3.55 2.99 -5.65
C ALA A 55 4.12 4.40 -5.57
N LEU A 56 3.71 5.24 -6.51
CA LEU A 56 4.03 6.67 -6.53
C LEU A 56 2.87 7.44 -5.91
N TRP A 57 3.20 8.46 -5.11
CA TRP A 57 2.20 9.40 -4.62
C TRP A 57 2.24 10.69 -5.46
N PRO A 58 1.31 10.89 -6.39
CA PRO A 58 1.33 12.06 -7.29
C PRO A 58 0.62 13.27 -6.72
N ASN A 59 -0.10 13.12 -5.62
CA ASN A 59 -0.94 14.17 -5.03
C ASN A 59 -0.17 14.98 -3.98
N PRO A 60 -0.71 16.11 -3.51
CA PRO A 60 -0.08 16.86 -2.42
C PRO A 60 0.16 16.01 -1.19
N ASP A 61 1.15 16.41 -0.37
CA ASP A 61 1.50 15.71 0.85
C ASP A 61 0.25 15.43 1.70
N ALA A 62 0.17 14.22 2.24
CA ALA A 62 -0.98 13.80 3.02
C ALA A 62 -0.55 12.89 4.16
N THR A 63 -1.30 12.95 5.26
CA THR A 63 -1.13 12.05 6.39
C THR A 63 -2.45 11.33 6.63
N ALA A 64 -2.39 10.02 6.83
CA ALA A 64 -3.57 9.20 7.03
C ALA A 64 -3.30 8.10 8.06
N ASP A 65 -4.38 7.52 8.58
CA ASP A 65 -4.28 6.37 9.46
C ASP A 65 -3.75 5.17 8.66
N MET A 66 -2.84 4.42 9.29
CA MET A 66 -2.29 3.22 8.68
C MET A 66 -3.27 2.06 8.88
N PRO A 67 -3.78 1.45 7.81
CA PRO A 67 -4.64 0.27 7.94
C PRO A 67 -3.91 -0.87 8.64
N SER A 68 -4.66 -1.72 9.33
CA SER A 68 -4.07 -2.84 10.07
C SER A 68 -3.34 -3.84 9.15
N GLN A 69 -3.72 -3.89 7.87
CA GLN A 69 -3.07 -4.76 6.89
C GLN A 69 -1.68 -4.27 6.49
N ILE A 70 -1.35 -3.02 6.75
CA ILE A 70 -0.05 -2.46 6.40
C ILE A 70 0.89 -2.61 7.59
N ALA A 71 1.91 -3.44 7.45
CA ALA A 71 2.89 -3.66 8.50
C ALA A 71 3.97 -2.59 8.52
N THR A 72 4.47 -2.20 7.35
CA THR A 72 5.50 -1.17 7.23
C THR A 72 5.30 -0.34 5.98
N VAL A 73 5.73 0.91 6.01
CA VAL A 73 5.78 1.80 4.84
C VAL A 73 7.14 2.47 4.85
N THR A 74 7.83 2.41 3.71
CA THR A 74 9.16 3.00 3.55
C THR A 74 9.22 3.79 2.24
N GLU A 75 9.79 4.98 2.28
CA GLU A 75 10.07 5.75 1.06
C GLU A 75 11.25 5.11 0.34
N VAL A 76 11.15 4.93 -0.96
CA VAL A 76 12.20 4.33 -1.80
C VAL A 76 12.64 5.26 -2.93
#